data_f39dbd836f56c655df32659a347422ce
#
_entry.id   f39dbd836f56c655df32659a347422ce
#
_cell.length_a   1.000
_cell.length_b   1.000
_cell.length_c   1.000
_cell.angle_alpha   90.00
_cell.angle_beta   90.00
_cell.angle_gamma   90.00
#
_symmetry.space_group_name_H-M   'P 1'
#
loop_
_entity.id
_entity.type
_entity.pdbx_description
1 polymer ?
#
loop_
_entity_poly.entity_id
_entity_poly.type
_entity_poly.pdbx_seq_one_letter_code
_entity_poly.pdbx_strand_id
1 'polypeptide(L)'
;MAEEPDGYDDDDGWESVDENFGSAPTASPPLTAFPTAAPAPPAVGARCARCAAVVPAGAGVCPGCLSPVGARERQARRLAGGVLRLVFRGGGRHLDVPRGAELRLGRSESWAPEAAALMADEETVSARHATLVHTPEGAAWLTEVPRGASNGTRVNDRVLTPGSPVRLRDGDRVDLGPEVDFVVRGIEDEPGDAAP
;
A
#
# COMPACT_ATOMS: atom_id res chain seq x y z
N MET A 1 -57.34 -12.11 -22.67
CA MET A 1 -56.91 -11.61 -23.97
C MET A 1 -55.50 -11.13 -23.73
N ALA A 2 -54.56 -12.01 -23.88
CA ALA A 2 -53.83 -12.41 -25.08
C ALA A 2 -53.12 -11.18 -25.66
N GLU A 3 -51.82 -11.11 -25.65
CA GLU A 3 -50.92 -11.71 -26.61
C GLU A 3 -49.46 -11.53 -26.17
N GLU A 4 -48.73 -12.63 -26.14
CA GLU A 4 -47.29 -12.63 -26.36
C GLU A 4 -46.99 -12.49 -27.85
N PRO A 5 -45.81 -12.07 -28.25
CA PRO A 5 -45.09 -12.86 -29.23
C PRO A 5 -43.63 -13.11 -28.85
N ASP A 6 -43.29 -14.34 -28.88
CA ASP A 6 -42.23 -15.11 -29.51
C ASP A 6 -41.27 -14.38 -30.45
N GLY A 7 -39.98 -14.79 -30.34
CA GLY A 7 -39.02 -14.58 -31.38
C GLY A 7 -37.57 -14.48 -30.92
N TYR A 8 -37.02 -15.60 -30.42
CA TYR A 8 -35.58 -15.80 -30.40
C TYR A 8 -35.21 -16.63 -31.63
N ASP A 9 -34.68 -15.98 -32.61
CA ASP A 9 -34.00 -16.63 -33.73
C ASP A 9 -32.56 -16.93 -33.31
N ASP A 10 -32.29 -18.22 -33.07
CA ASP A 10 -30.96 -18.82 -33.06
C ASP A 10 -30.42 -18.84 -34.49
N ASP A 11 -29.40 -18.08 -34.76
CA ASP A 11 -28.59 -18.20 -35.96
C ASP A 11 -27.16 -18.60 -35.59
N ASP A 12 -26.99 -19.91 -35.42
CA ASP A 12 -25.71 -20.59 -35.28
C ASP A 12 -24.94 -20.59 -36.59
N GLY A 13 -24.29 -19.48 -36.88
CA GLY A 13 -23.36 -19.39 -37.99
C GLY A 13 -21.94 -19.83 -37.61
N TRP A 14 -21.70 -21.13 -37.43
CA TRP A 14 -20.35 -21.70 -37.42
C TRP A 14 -19.85 -21.89 -38.84
N GLU A 15 -19.11 -20.90 -39.37
CA GLU A 15 -18.35 -21.11 -40.59
C GLU A 15 -17.07 -21.90 -40.30
N SER A 16 -17.00 -23.07 -40.90
CA SER A 16 -15.83 -23.94 -40.90
C SER A 16 -14.67 -23.27 -41.62
N VAL A 17 -13.59 -23.03 -40.90
CA VAL A 17 -12.31 -22.61 -41.52
C VAL A 17 -11.62 -23.86 -42.07
N ASP A 18 -11.54 -23.91 -43.39
CA ASP A 18 -10.83 -24.94 -44.13
C ASP A 18 -9.36 -25.01 -43.73
N GLU A 19 -8.97 -26.21 -43.30
CA GLU A 19 -7.57 -26.59 -43.04
C GLU A 19 -6.78 -26.68 -44.35
N ASN A 20 -6.04 -25.63 -44.67
CA ASN A 20 -4.99 -25.74 -45.69
C ASN A 20 -3.62 -25.71 -45.04
N PHE A 21 -3.18 -26.83 -44.50
CA PHE A 21 -1.80 -27.01 -44.04
C PHE A 21 -0.89 -27.34 -45.23
N GLY A 22 -0.41 -26.27 -45.82
CA GLY A 22 0.73 -26.39 -46.73
C GLY A 22 1.99 -26.77 -45.96
N SER A 23 2.46 -27.98 -46.19
CA SER A 23 3.72 -28.54 -45.67
C SER A 23 4.91 -27.76 -46.25
N ALA A 24 5.57 -26.96 -45.41
CA ALA A 24 6.91 -26.44 -45.67
C ALA A 24 7.93 -27.20 -44.82
N PRO A 25 9.07 -27.63 -45.37
CA PRO A 25 10.09 -28.34 -44.61
C PRO A 25 10.81 -27.35 -43.69
N THR A 26 10.63 -27.53 -42.42
CA THR A 26 11.28 -26.73 -41.37
C THR A 26 12.70 -27.23 -41.16
N ALA A 27 13.68 -26.53 -41.69
CA ALA A 27 15.04 -26.70 -41.26
C ALA A 27 15.20 -26.03 -39.88
N SER A 28 15.35 -26.83 -38.85
CA SER A 28 15.65 -26.34 -37.51
C SER A 28 17.02 -25.69 -37.49
N PRO A 29 17.15 -24.44 -37.01
CA PRO A 29 18.48 -23.86 -36.76
C PRO A 29 19.18 -24.62 -35.62
N PRO A 30 20.51 -24.72 -35.63
CA PRO A 30 21.27 -25.39 -34.58
C PRO A 30 21.04 -24.63 -33.26
N LEU A 31 20.70 -25.36 -32.21
CA LEU A 31 20.62 -24.87 -30.84
C LEU A 31 22.00 -24.35 -30.42
N THR A 32 22.18 -23.06 -30.45
CA THR A 32 23.32 -22.41 -29.82
C THR A 32 23.23 -22.67 -28.32
N ALA A 33 24.14 -23.48 -27.80
CA ALA A 33 24.25 -23.75 -26.38
C ALA A 33 24.47 -22.42 -25.65
N PHE A 34 23.49 -22.01 -24.85
CA PHE A 34 23.66 -20.91 -23.93
C PHE A 34 24.75 -21.30 -22.92
N PRO A 35 25.76 -20.48 -22.67
CA PRO A 35 26.71 -20.75 -21.60
C PRO A 35 25.92 -20.83 -20.29
N THR A 36 25.91 -22.01 -19.67
CA THR A 36 25.39 -22.20 -18.32
C THR A 36 26.26 -21.36 -17.39
N ALA A 37 25.76 -20.18 -17.04
CA ALA A 37 26.39 -19.36 -16.01
C ALA A 37 26.43 -20.19 -14.72
N ALA A 38 27.63 -20.40 -14.20
CA ALA A 38 27.82 -21.04 -12.90
C ALA A 38 26.98 -20.29 -11.86
N PRO A 39 26.27 -20.98 -10.95
CA PRO A 39 25.52 -20.33 -9.91
C PRO A 39 26.46 -19.44 -9.10
N ALA A 40 26.18 -18.15 -9.06
CA ALA A 40 26.92 -17.21 -8.22
C ALA A 40 26.87 -17.71 -6.78
N PRO A 41 27.98 -17.65 -6.02
CA PRO A 41 27.98 -18.06 -4.62
C PRO A 41 26.91 -17.26 -3.88
N PRO A 42 26.18 -17.89 -2.93
CA PRO A 42 25.12 -17.21 -2.19
C PRO A 42 25.75 -16.00 -1.49
N ALA A 43 25.25 -14.81 -1.81
CA ALA A 43 25.70 -13.60 -1.14
C ALA A 43 25.44 -13.78 0.38
N VAL A 44 26.48 -13.62 1.18
CA VAL A 44 26.42 -13.77 2.63
C VAL A 44 25.41 -12.75 3.15
N GLY A 45 24.28 -13.21 3.64
CA GLY A 45 23.20 -12.36 4.11
C GLY A 45 23.53 -11.71 5.46
N ALA A 46 22.95 -10.54 5.70
CA ALA A 46 23.05 -9.88 6.99
C ALA A 46 22.25 -10.62 8.07
N ARG A 47 22.63 -10.48 9.36
CA ARG A 47 21.82 -11.00 10.46
C ARG A 47 20.67 -10.07 10.78
N CYS A 48 19.50 -10.64 11.01
CA CYS A 48 18.32 -9.87 11.44
C CYS A 48 18.58 -9.26 12.83
N ALA A 49 18.38 -7.96 12.96
CA ALA A 49 18.56 -7.26 14.24
C ALA A 49 17.58 -7.71 15.33
N ARG A 50 16.45 -8.34 14.95
CA ARG A 50 15.40 -8.76 15.89
C ARG A 50 15.53 -10.20 16.37
N CYS A 51 15.92 -11.15 15.50
CA CYS A 51 15.97 -12.58 15.85
C CYS A 51 17.30 -13.24 15.51
N ALA A 52 18.30 -12.47 15.06
CA ALA A 52 19.64 -12.94 14.66
C ALA A 52 19.66 -13.98 13.51
N ALA A 53 18.54 -14.35 12.91
CA ALA A 53 18.48 -15.24 11.76
C ALA A 53 19.24 -14.63 10.56
N VAL A 54 19.86 -15.49 9.75
CA VAL A 54 20.53 -15.06 8.52
C VAL A 54 19.46 -14.68 7.49
N VAL A 55 19.54 -13.46 6.96
CA VAL A 55 18.65 -12.93 5.94
C VAL A 55 19.37 -12.97 4.60
N PRO A 56 18.84 -13.66 3.59
CA PRO A 56 19.44 -13.67 2.25
C PRO A 56 19.60 -12.26 1.70
N ALA A 57 20.66 -12.01 0.96
CA ALA A 57 20.87 -10.74 0.28
C ALA A 57 19.68 -10.43 -0.64
N GLY A 58 19.14 -9.22 -0.56
CA GLY A 58 17.97 -8.80 -1.32
C GLY A 58 16.61 -9.22 -0.73
N ALA A 59 16.57 -10.03 0.34
CA ALA A 59 15.32 -10.34 1.01
C ALA A 59 14.74 -9.11 1.71
N GLY A 60 13.46 -8.87 1.48
CA GLY A 60 12.72 -7.77 2.05
C GLY A 60 12.24 -7.99 3.46
N VAL A 61 12.21 -9.25 3.87
CA VAL A 61 11.61 -9.70 5.12
C VAL A 61 12.51 -10.78 5.69
N CYS A 62 12.71 -10.77 7.00
CA CYS A 62 13.43 -11.84 7.68
C CYS A 62 12.63 -13.15 7.64
N PRO A 63 13.19 -14.28 7.15
CA PRO A 63 12.46 -15.53 7.10
C PRO A 63 12.18 -16.12 8.50
N GLY A 64 12.93 -15.71 9.51
CA GLY A 64 12.76 -16.24 10.87
C GLY A 64 11.71 -15.54 11.72
N CYS A 65 11.50 -14.21 11.54
CA CYS A 65 10.56 -13.46 12.38
C CYS A 65 9.61 -12.55 11.56
N LEU A 66 9.66 -12.64 10.24
CA LEU A 66 8.88 -11.86 9.29
C LEU A 66 9.00 -10.32 9.45
N SER A 67 9.97 -9.87 10.25
CA SER A 67 10.27 -8.45 10.39
C SER A 67 10.93 -7.92 9.12
N PRO A 68 10.61 -6.70 8.68
CA PRO A 68 11.28 -6.07 7.56
C PRO A 68 12.77 -5.91 7.86
N VAL A 69 13.63 -6.34 6.94
CA VAL A 69 15.08 -6.23 7.04
C VAL A 69 15.61 -5.24 6.01
N GLY A 70 16.64 -4.50 6.37
CA GLY A 70 17.15 -3.41 5.55
C GLY A 70 16.22 -2.17 5.56
N ALA A 71 15.50 -1.95 6.64
CA ALA A 71 14.62 -0.80 6.79
C ALA A 71 15.35 0.52 6.52
N ARG A 72 16.61 0.66 6.94
CA ARG A 72 17.43 1.85 6.66
C ARG A 72 17.78 2.05 5.17
N GLU A 73 18.06 0.97 4.42
CA GLU A 73 18.37 1.09 2.99
C GLU A 73 17.12 1.26 2.12
N ARG A 74 15.98 0.72 2.56
CA ARG A 74 14.70 0.92 1.87
C ARG A 74 14.01 2.22 2.22
N GLN A 75 14.24 2.74 3.40
CA GLN A 75 13.84 4.08 3.80
C GLN A 75 14.56 5.16 2.97
N ALA A 76 15.76 4.87 2.49
CA ALA A 76 16.51 5.73 1.56
C ALA A 76 15.98 5.69 0.10
N ARG A 77 15.14 4.73 -0.29
CA ARG A 77 14.27 4.87 -1.46
C ARG A 77 13.09 5.76 -1.06
N ARG A 78 13.41 7.00 -0.75
CA ARG A 78 12.47 8.11 -0.63
C ARG A 78 11.51 8.01 -1.80
N LEU A 79 10.22 8.04 -1.52
CA LEU A 79 9.23 8.21 -2.56
C LEU A 79 9.62 9.49 -3.31
N ALA A 80 10.14 9.32 -4.53
CA ALA A 80 10.61 10.43 -5.34
C ALA A 80 9.45 11.43 -5.49
N GLY A 81 9.69 12.68 -5.06
CA GLY A 81 8.66 13.72 -5.13
C GLY A 81 8.06 14.16 -3.79
N GLY A 82 8.54 13.63 -2.64
CA GLY A 82 8.02 14.08 -1.34
C GLY A 82 6.55 13.73 -1.11
N VAL A 83 6.20 12.48 -1.35
CA VAL A 83 4.87 11.93 -1.10
C VAL A 83 4.87 11.19 0.24
N LEU A 84 3.95 11.56 1.10
CA LEU A 84 3.63 10.81 2.31
C LEU A 84 2.73 9.64 1.95
N ARG A 85 3.02 8.45 2.44
CA ARG A 85 2.21 7.25 2.22
C ARG A 85 1.65 6.71 3.51
N LEU A 86 0.35 6.50 3.55
CA LEU A 86 -0.36 5.81 4.62
C LEU A 86 -0.58 4.37 4.18
N VAL A 87 0.10 3.43 4.83
CA VAL A 87 0.02 1.99 4.51
C VAL A 87 -0.92 1.32 5.49
N PHE A 88 -2.11 0.94 5.03
CA PHE A 88 -3.12 0.28 5.86
C PHE A 88 -2.76 -1.18 6.11
N ARG A 89 -3.00 -1.65 7.33
CA ARG A 89 -2.83 -3.05 7.68
C ARG A 89 -3.93 -3.88 7.02
N GLY A 90 -3.59 -5.07 6.51
CA GLY A 90 -4.56 -5.97 5.89
C GLY A 90 -4.85 -5.65 4.42
N GLY A 91 -3.93 -5.99 3.49
CA GLY A 91 -4.21 -6.00 2.06
C GLY A 91 -3.34 -5.10 1.18
N GLY A 92 -2.31 -4.46 1.74
CA GLY A 92 -1.40 -3.63 0.95
C GLY A 92 -2.03 -2.34 0.40
N ARG A 93 -3.23 -1.98 0.88
CA ARG A 93 -3.90 -0.72 0.52
C ARG A 93 -3.11 0.45 1.08
N HIS A 94 -3.02 1.52 0.32
CA HIS A 94 -2.33 2.74 0.75
C HIS A 94 -3.01 3.97 0.17
N LEU A 95 -2.78 5.11 0.83
CA LEU A 95 -3.11 6.44 0.34
C LEU A 95 -1.83 7.26 0.26
N ASP A 96 -1.66 7.96 -0.83
CA ASP A 96 -0.53 8.85 -1.07
C ASP A 96 -0.99 10.30 -0.89
N VAL A 97 -0.26 11.06 -0.07
CA VAL A 97 -0.54 12.45 0.24
C VAL A 97 0.64 13.31 -0.24
N PRO A 98 0.50 14.03 -1.35
CA PRO A 98 1.54 14.94 -1.85
C PRO A 98 1.86 16.05 -0.85
N ARG A 99 3.06 16.64 -0.96
CA ARG A 99 3.40 17.85 -0.19
C ARG A 99 2.43 18.99 -0.50
N GLY A 100 2.04 19.71 0.52
CA GLY A 100 1.07 20.82 0.45
C GLY A 100 -0.38 20.34 0.38
N ALA A 101 -0.65 19.02 0.50
CA ALA A 101 -2.00 18.48 0.44
C ALA A 101 -2.58 18.19 1.84
N GLU A 102 -3.90 18.26 1.92
CA GLU A 102 -4.70 17.84 3.06
C GLU A 102 -5.47 16.58 2.66
N LEU A 103 -5.43 15.54 3.48
CA LEU A 103 -6.22 14.33 3.36
C LEU A 103 -7.18 14.22 4.53
N ARG A 104 -8.47 14.04 4.23
CA ARG A 104 -9.49 13.77 5.24
C ARG A 104 -9.69 12.27 5.40
N LEU A 105 -9.82 11.82 6.64
CA LEU A 105 -9.94 10.40 7.03
C LEU A 105 -11.28 10.16 7.69
N GLY A 106 -12.11 9.31 7.10
CA GLY A 106 -13.44 8.99 7.59
C GLY A 106 -14.28 8.25 6.58
N ARG A 107 -15.45 7.73 7.01
CA ARG A 107 -16.37 6.94 6.16
C ARG A 107 -17.22 7.78 5.21
N SER A 108 -17.38 9.06 5.47
CA SER A 108 -18.24 9.92 4.65
C SER A 108 -17.57 10.31 3.35
N GLU A 109 -18.06 9.81 2.23
CA GLU A 109 -17.57 10.15 0.89
C GLU A 109 -17.65 11.66 0.60
N SER A 110 -18.71 12.33 1.07
CA SER A 110 -18.85 13.77 0.90
C SER A 110 -17.82 14.60 1.67
N TRP A 111 -17.16 14.01 2.69
CA TRP A 111 -16.17 14.70 3.51
C TRP A 111 -14.74 14.20 3.26
N ALA A 112 -14.56 12.91 3.02
CA ALA A 112 -13.28 12.23 2.82
C ALA A 112 -13.28 11.39 1.54
N PRO A 113 -13.45 12.00 0.35
CA PRO A 113 -13.67 11.27 -0.90
C PRO A 113 -12.56 10.28 -1.25
N GLU A 114 -11.29 10.60 -0.92
CA GLU A 114 -10.15 9.74 -1.22
C GLU A 114 -10.03 8.55 -0.25
N ALA A 115 -10.46 8.72 1.01
CA ALA A 115 -10.29 7.72 2.06
C ALA A 115 -11.56 6.90 2.31
N ALA A 116 -12.74 7.41 1.98
CA ALA A 116 -14.02 6.78 2.30
C ALA A 116 -14.15 5.37 1.75
N ALA A 117 -13.70 5.12 0.51
CA ALA A 117 -13.74 3.80 -0.09
C ALA A 117 -12.92 2.74 0.66
N LEU A 118 -11.86 3.16 1.37
CA LEU A 118 -11.04 2.26 2.19
C LEU A 118 -11.66 1.97 3.57
N MET A 119 -12.63 2.79 3.98
CA MET A 119 -13.22 2.79 5.32
C MET A 119 -14.74 2.59 5.29
N ALA A 120 -15.33 2.30 4.13
CA ALA A 120 -16.79 2.22 3.97
C ALA A 120 -17.43 1.20 4.91
N ASP A 121 -16.81 0.04 5.06
CA ASP A 121 -17.30 -1.08 5.87
C ASP A 121 -16.78 -1.05 7.32
N GLU A 122 -16.00 -0.03 7.70
CA GLU A 122 -15.36 0.06 9.01
C GLU A 122 -16.22 0.85 10.00
N GLU A 123 -17.20 0.21 10.59
CA GLU A 123 -18.18 0.86 11.47
C GLU A 123 -17.58 1.60 12.67
N THR A 124 -16.38 1.20 13.08
CA THR A 124 -15.64 1.82 14.18
C THR A 124 -14.99 3.15 13.82
N VAL A 125 -14.88 3.47 12.53
CA VAL A 125 -14.40 4.76 12.04
C VAL A 125 -15.56 5.75 11.91
N SER A 126 -15.43 6.93 12.44
CA SER A 126 -16.46 7.98 12.32
C SER A 126 -16.60 8.47 10.87
N ALA A 127 -17.79 8.97 10.51
CA ALA A 127 -18.03 9.58 9.18
C ALA A 127 -17.02 10.70 8.88
N ARG A 128 -16.69 11.50 9.89
CA ARG A 128 -15.60 12.48 9.90
C ARG A 128 -14.72 12.14 11.08
N HIS A 129 -13.50 11.67 10.85
CA HIS A 129 -12.67 11.14 11.93
C HIS A 129 -11.46 12.02 12.20
N ALA A 130 -10.60 12.23 11.23
CA ALA A 130 -9.37 13.02 11.37
C ALA A 130 -8.99 13.69 10.06
N THR A 131 -8.11 14.67 10.15
CA THR A 131 -7.48 15.34 9.00
C THR A 131 -5.98 15.20 9.11
N LEU A 132 -5.33 14.83 8.03
CA LEU A 132 -3.89 14.76 7.89
C LEU A 132 -3.43 15.85 6.93
N VAL A 133 -2.46 16.65 7.34
CA VAL A 133 -1.85 17.70 6.52
C VAL A 133 -0.39 17.35 6.28
N HIS A 134 -0.01 17.25 5.02
CA HIS A 134 1.39 17.13 4.61
C HIS A 134 1.86 18.51 4.12
N THR A 135 2.68 19.19 4.92
CA THR A 135 3.09 20.57 4.61
C THR A 135 4.04 20.61 3.40
N PRO A 136 4.18 21.78 2.74
CA PRO A 136 5.15 21.96 1.66
C PRO A 136 6.60 21.68 2.11
N GLU A 137 6.92 21.91 3.37
CA GLU A 137 8.24 21.66 3.98
C GLU A 137 8.48 20.16 4.27
N GLY A 138 7.43 19.32 4.17
CA GLY A 138 7.54 17.87 4.34
C GLY A 138 7.19 17.39 5.75
N ALA A 139 6.71 18.25 6.63
CA ALA A 139 6.16 17.82 7.92
C ALA A 139 4.74 17.28 7.75
N ALA A 140 4.38 16.26 8.52
CA ALA A 140 3.05 15.71 8.55
C ALA A 140 2.38 15.94 9.90
N TRP A 141 1.13 16.37 9.87
CA TRP A 141 0.32 16.67 11.06
C TRP A 141 -1.01 15.94 10.99
N LEU A 142 -1.37 15.28 12.08
CA LEU A 142 -2.66 14.63 12.23
C LEU A 142 -3.49 15.36 13.29
N THR A 143 -4.75 15.62 12.98
CA THR A 143 -5.70 16.26 13.89
C THR A 143 -7.01 15.49 13.89
N GLU A 144 -7.42 14.98 15.04
CA GLU A 144 -8.78 14.44 15.21
C GLU A 144 -9.80 15.58 15.10
N VAL A 145 -10.97 15.31 14.53
CA VAL A 145 -12.02 16.33 14.44
C VAL A 145 -12.34 16.95 15.81
N PRO A 146 -12.61 18.28 15.90
CA PRO A 146 -12.78 18.96 17.19
C PRO A 146 -13.90 18.43 18.09
N ARG A 147 -14.93 17.80 17.48
CA ARG A 147 -16.03 17.17 18.25
C ARG A 147 -15.66 15.80 18.80
N GLY A 148 -14.46 15.29 18.46
CA GLY A 148 -14.04 13.94 18.74
C GLY A 148 -14.62 12.91 17.77
N ALA A 149 -13.86 11.86 17.52
CA ALA A 149 -14.32 10.66 16.85
C ALA A 149 -14.91 9.70 17.90
N SER A 150 -15.90 8.88 17.50
CA SER A 150 -16.61 7.99 18.43
C SER A 150 -15.68 7.05 19.22
N ASN A 151 -14.65 6.57 18.58
CA ASN A 151 -13.67 5.65 19.17
C ASN A 151 -12.28 6.29 19.34
N GLY A 152 -12.14 7.58 19.03
CA GLY A 152 -10.90 8.32 19.15
C GLY A 152 -9.84 7.93 18.13
N THR A 153 -8.76 8.70 18.13
CA THR A 153 -7.56 8.48 17.31
C THR A 153 -6.36 8.24 18.21
N ARG A 154 -5.46 7.35 17.83
CA ARG A 154 -4.19 7.13 18.54
C ARG A 154 -3.01 7.24 17.60
N VAL A 155 -1.90 7.70 18.14
CA VAL A 155 -0.59 7.66 17.47
C VAL A 155 0.38 6.96 18.41
N ASN A 156 0.93 5.81 18.00
CA ASN A 156 1.81 4.97 18.82
C ASN A 156 1.23 4.71 20.22
N ASP A 157 -0.03 4.26 20.26
CA ASP A 157 -0.81 3.96 21.47
C ASP A 157 -1.20 5.18 22.35
N ARG A 158 -0.81 6.40 21.98
CA ARG A 158 -1.23 7.63 22.66
C ARG A 158 -2.52 8.15 22.05
N VAL A 159 -3.54 8.32 22.86
CA VAL A 159 -4.81 8.92 22.45
C VAL A 159 -4.61 10.40 22.14
N LEU A 160 -5.14 10.86 21.01
CA LEU A 160 -5.09 12.28 20.66
C LEU A 160 -6.15 13.07 21.43
N THR A 161 -5.85 14.33 21.69
CA THR A 161 -6.85 15.29 22.13
C THR A 161 -7.57 15.84 20.90
N PRO A 162 -8.92 15.72 20.81
CA PRO A 162 -9.68 16.24 19.68
C PRO A 162 -9.35 17.71 19.38
N GLY A 163 -9.16 18.02 18.10
CA GLY A 163 -8.82 19.36 17.63
C GLY A 163 -7.34 19.78 17.83
N SER A 164 -6.53 18.97 18.52
CA SER A 164 -5.11 19.29 18.73
C SER A 164 -4.26 18.59 17.67
N PRO A 165 -3.42 19.33 16.90
CA PRO A 165 -2.55 18.71 15.91
C PRO A 165 -1.38 17.99 16.58
N VAL A 166 -1.06 16.79 16.07
CA VAL A 166 0.10 16.00 16.48
C VAL A 166 1.00 15.80 15.27
N ARG A 167 2.29 16.09 15.43
CA ARG A 167 3.29 15.86 14.39
C ARG A 167 3.54 14.35 14.25
N LEU A 168 3.47 13.85 13.01
CA LEU A 168 3.79 12.47 12.69
C LEU A 168 5.25 12.35 12.25
N ARG A 169 5.82 11.17 12.50
CA ARG A 169 7.17 10.75 12.08
C ARG A 169 7.08 9.55 11.15
N ASP A 170 8.15 9.30 10.42
CA ASP A 170 8.22 8.09 9.60
C ASP A 170 8.19 6.85 10.49
N GLY A 171 7.32 5.92 10.15
CA GLY A 171 7.11 4.71 10.94
C GLY A 171 6.04 4.80 12.02
N ASP A 172 5.48 5.97 12.26
CA ASP A 172 4.38 6.10 13.23
C ASP A 172 3.19 5.26 12.82
N ARG A 173 2.61 4.60 13.81
CA ARG A 173 1.34 3.88 13.68
C ARG A 173 0.20 4.78 14.12
N VAL A 174 -0.81 4.87 13.30
CA VAL A 174 -2.04 5.59 13.58
C VAL A 174 -3.21 4.62 13.62
N ASP A 175 -3.99 4.66 14.68
CA ASP A 175 -5.24 3.91 14.82
C ASP A 175 -6.43 4.87 14.74
N LEU A 176 -7.37 4.58 13.85
CA LEU A 176 -8.66 5.27 13.71
C LEU A 176 -9.77 4.41 14.32
N GLY A 177 -9.89 4.44 15.63
CA GLY A 177 -10.68 3.47 16.37
C GLY A 177 -9.95 2.12 16.51
N PRO A 178 -10.64 1.03 16.89
CA PRO A 178 -10.01 -0.24 17.21
C PRO A 178 -9.65 -1.10 16.00
N GLU A 179 -10.25 -0.90 14.83
CA GLU A 179 -10.17 -1.85 13.72
C GLU A 179 -9.34 -1.34 12.54
N VAL A 180 -9.17 -0.02 12.40
CA VAL A 180 -8.43 0.57 11.29
C VAL A 180 -7.13 1.16 11.77
N ASP A 181 -6.02 0.63 11.27
CA ASP A 181 -4.70 1.19 11.52
C ASP A 181 -3.87 1.29 10.23
N PHE A 182 -2.98 2.25 10.23
CA PHE A 182 -2.01 2.43 9.16
C PHE A 182 -0.65 2.88 9.71
N VAL A 183 0.37 2.65 8.93
CA VAL A 183 1.73 3.13 9.21
C VAL A 183 2.08 4.24 8.24
N VAL A 184 2.63 5.30 8.77
CA VAL A 184 3.09 6.46 8.00
C VAL A 184 4.47 6.21 7.41
N ARG A 185 4.66 6.54 6.13
CA ARG A 185 5.93 6.41 5.41
C ARG A 185 6.20 7.63 4.55
N GLY A 186 7.49 7.94 4.38
CA GLY A 186 7.92 9.01 3.48
C GLY A 186 8.07 10.38 4.13
N ILE A 187 8.01 10.48 5.47
CA ILE A 187 8.39 11.70 6.19
C ILE A 187 9.92 11.77 6.25
N GLU A 188 10.46 12.91 5.90
CA GLU A 188 11.88 13.19 6.09
C GLU A 188 12.07 13.65 7.54
N ASP A 189 12.70 12.81 8.36
CA ASP A 189 13.12 13.24 9.70
C ASP A 189 14.21 14.31 9.55
N GLU A 190 13.99 15.51 10.07
CA GLU A 190 15.05 16.49 10.19
C GLU A 190 16.13 15.94 11.14
N PRO A 191 17.43 16.05 10.74
CA PRO A 191 18.52 15.61 11.59
C PRO A 191 18.66 16.54 12.80
N GLY A 192 17.87 16.35 13.83
CA GLY A 192 17.87 17.18 15.04
C GLY A 192 16.83 16.82 16.09
N ASP A 193 15.82 16.05 15.73
CA ASP A 193 14.72 15.71 16.65
C ASP A 193 14.85 14.28 17.23
N ALA A 194 16.07 13.91 17.62
CA ALA A 194 16.28 12.77 18.50
C ALA A 194 15.75 13.19 19.87
N ALA A 195 14.63 12.60 20.29
CA ALA A 195 14.06 12.79 21.62
C ALA A 195 15.09 12.47 22.72
N PRO A 196 15.07 13.19 23.84
CA PRO A 196 15.93 12.97 24.98
C PRO A 196 15.71 11.63 25.64
#